data_d68e868bf47e9d65a5adbdc3e3388b2c
#
_entry.id   d68e868bf47e9d65a5adbdc3e3388b2c
#
_cell.length_a   1.000
_cell.length_b   1.000
_cell.length_c   1.000
_cell.angle_alpha   90.00
_cell.angle_beta   90.00
_cell.angle_gamma   90.00
#
_symmetry.space_group_name_H-M   'P 1'
#
loop_
_entity.id
_entity.type
_entity.pdbx_description
1 polymer ?
#
loop_
_entity_poly.entity_id
_entity_poly.type
_entity_poly.pdbx_seq_one_letter_code
_entity_poly.pdbx_strand_id
1 'polypeptide(L)'
;MNRYLDIAPEVQQAVAEGRPVVALESTIISHGMPYPQNVETALNVEKIIRENGAVPATIAIIGGRLKAGLTPEEIDYLGKSGHAVTKASRRDLPILVAEGKDGATTVTTTMIIAHMAGIQVFATGGIGGVHRGAQQTFDISADLEELAHTPVMVVCAGAKSILDLGLTLEYLETKLSLIHISEP
;
A
#
# COMPACT_ATOMS: atom_id res chain seq x y z
N MET A 1 -16.37 -3.65 14.47
CA MET A 1 -14.91 -3.59 14.31
C MET A 1 -14.44 -4.90 13.70
N ASN A 2 -13.61 -4.87 12.66
CA ASN A 2 -13.13 -6.09 12.02
C ASN A 2 -12.17 -6.82 12.98
N ARG A 3 -12.48 -8.09 13.31
CA ARG A 3 -11.70 -8.89 14.28
C ARG A 3 -10.26 -9.19 13.84
N TYR A 4 -9.94 -9.01 12.58
CA TYR A 4 -8.61 -9.25 12.01
C TYR A 4 -7.77 -7.98 11.83
N LEU A 5 -8.35 -6.80 12.11
CA LEU A 5 -7.71 -5.50 11.89
C LEU A 5 -7.23 -4.92 13.23
N ASP A 6 -5.94 -4.58 13.26
CA ASP A 6 -5.31 -3.84 14.35
C ASP A 6 -4.95 -2.43 13.82
N ILE A 7 -5.50 -1.41 14.44
CA ILE A 7 -5.19 -0.02 14.11
C ILE A 7 -4.37 0.57 15.26
N ALA A 8 -3.25 1.18 14.94
CA ALA A 8 -2.44 1.88 15.94
C ALA A 8 -3.26 2.97 16.64
N PRO A 9 -3.12 3.14 17.97
CA PRO A 9 -3.95 4.11 18.73
C PRO A 9 -3.90 5.52 18.16
N GLU A 10 -2.72 5.98 17.71
CA GLU A 10 -2.55 7.29 17.08
C GLU A 10 -3.36 7.43 15.79
N VAL A 11 -3.33 6.38 14.93
CA VAL A 11 -4.09 6.34 13.67
C VAL A 11 -5.58 6.32 13.96
N GLN A 12 -6.03 5.49 14.91
CA GLN A 12 -7.44 5.40 15.29
C GLN A 12 -7.97 6.73 15.83
N GLN A 13 -7.19 7.40 16.67
CA GLN A 13 -7.55 8.72 17.20
C GLN A 13 -7.60 9.76 16.09
N ALA A 14 -6.59 9.79 15.19
CA ALA A 14 -6.55 10.76 14.11
C ALA A 14 -7.75 10.63 13.16
N VAL A 15 -8.12 9.39 12.79
CA VAL A 15 -9.31 9.14 11.97
C VAL A 15 -10.58 9.59 12.69
N ALA A 16 -10.73 9.28 13.99
CA ALA A 16 -11.91 9.68 14.77
C ALA A 16 -12.05 11.21 14.93
N GLU A 17 -10.93 11.92 14.97
CA GLU A 17 -10.88 13.40 15.09
C GLU A 17 -10.92 14.10 13.71
N GLY A 18 -10.96 13.37 12.60
CA GLY A 18 -10.90 13.95 11.25
C GLY A 18 -9.55 14.57 10.91
N ARG A 19 -8.47 14.19 11.60
CA ARG A 19 -7.11 14.62 11.27
C ARG A 19 -6.58 13.86 10.05
N PRO A 20 -5.71 14.47 9.23
CA PRO A 20 -5.18 13.82 8.04
C PRO A 20 -4.32 12.61 8.41
N VAL A 21 -4.62 11.47 7.77
CA VAL A 21 -3.85 10.22 7.89
C VAL A 21 -3.42 9.79 6.50
N VAL A 22 -2.15 9.39 6.36
CA VAL A 22 -1.59 8.91 5.09
C VAL A 22 -1.13 7.46 5.26
N ALA A 23 -1.77 6.55 4.53
CA ALA A 23 -1.32 5.16 4.45
C ALA A 23 -0.03 5.04 3.64
N LEU A 24 0.80 4.07 3.98
CA LEU A 24 2.04 3.70 3.29
C LEU A 24 2.07 2.18 3.08
N GLU A 25 2.56 1.74 1.92
CA GLU A 25 2.76 0.32 1.63
C GLU A 25 4.01 -0.24 2.31
N SER A 26 4.08 -1.57 2.48
CA SER A 26 5.25 -2.25 3.04
C SER A 26 6.06 -3.08 2.02
N THR A 27 5.60 -3.17 0.76
CA THR A 27 6.40 -3.86 -0.28
C THR A 27 7.78 -3.22 -0.44
N ILE A 28 7.87 -1.88 -0.36
CA ILE A 28 9.16 -1.18 -0.44
C ILE A 28 10.10 -1.58 0.69
N ILE A 29 9.58 -1.93 1.86
CA ILE A 29 10.35 -2.33 3.03
C ILE A 29 10.95 -3.73 2.82
N SER A 30 10.11 -4.71 2.42
CA SER A 30 10.55 -6.11 2.35
C SER A 30 11.11 -6.51 0.99
N HIS A 31 10.73 -5.81 -0.09
CA HIS A 31 11.07 -6.21 -1.47
C HIS A 31 11.68 -5.09 -2.34
N GLY A 32 11.77 -3.86 -1.82
CA GLY A 32 12.20 -2.71 -2.62
C GLY A 32 13.67 -2.37 -2.49
N MET A 33 14.22 -2.42 -1.28
CA MET A 33 15.59 -2.00 -0.99
C MET A 33 16.26 -2.97 -0.01
N PRO A 34 17.60 -3.05 -0.01
CA PRO A 34 18.33 -3.87 0.96
C PRO A 34 18.25 -3.25 2.37
N TYR A 35 18.34 -4.12 3.40
CA TYR A 35 18.54 -3.71 4.79
C TYR A 35 19.96 -3.12 4.97
N PRO A 36 20.16 -2.03 5.75
CA PRO A 36 19.15 -1.30 6.56
C PRO A 36 18.46 -0.15 5.84
N GLN A 37 18.81 0.16 4.59
CA GLN A 37 18.28 1.31 3.84
C GLN A 37 16.75 1.30 3.69
N ASN A 38 16.15 0.12 3.58
CA ASN A 38 14.70 -0.04 3.51
C ASN A 38 14.00 0.50 4.76
N VAL A 39 14.51 0.18 5.94
CA VAL A 39 13.99 0.66 7.24
C VAL A 39 14.20 2.15 7.41
N GLU A 40 15.42 2.63 7.12
CA GLU A 40 15.76 4.06 7.19
C GLU A 40 14.85 4.89 6.29
N THR A 41 14.59 4.42 5.06
CA THR A 41 13.69 5.09 4.12
C THR A 41 12.26 5.11 4.64
N ALA A 42 11.74 3.98 5.14
CA ALA A 42 10.37 3.91 5.66
C ALA A 42 10.17 4.88 6.84
N LEU A 43 11.08 4.87 7.80
CA LEU A 43 11.02 5.76 8.96
C LEU A 43 11.19 7.24 8.57
N ASN A 44 12.03 7.55 7.57
CA ASN A 44 12.19 8.91 7.07
C ASN A 44 10.91 9.42 6.36
N VAL A 45 10.24 8.56 5.58
CA VAL A 45 8.96 8.91 4.94
C VAL A 45 7.89 9.19 6.00
N GLU A 46 7.78 8.37 7.04
CA GLU A 46 6.86 8.64 8.16
C GLU A 46 7.19 9.97 8.85
N LYS A 47 8.46 10.25 9.08
CA LYS A 47 8.91 11.52 9.65
C LYS A 47 8.46 12.71 8.80
N ILE A 48 8.67 12.66 7.48
CA ILE A 48 8.26 13.72 6.55
C ILE A 48 6.74 13.96 6.61
N ILE A 49 5.94 12.89 6.68
CA ILE A 49 4.49 13.00 6.81
C ILE A 49 4.12 13.74 8.11
N ARG A 50 4.76 13.40 9.23
CA ARG A 50 4.55 14.04 10.53
C ARG A 50 4.94 15.52 10.52
N GLU A 51 6.08 15.84 9.91
CA GLU A 51 6.55 17.24 9.77
C GLU A 51 5.59 18.10 8.94
N ASN A 52 4.80 17.48 8.06
CA ASN A 52 3.76 18.14 7.27
C ASN A 52 2.36 18.08 7.92
N GLY A 53 2.26 17.70 9.20
CA GLY A 53 1.02 17.78 9.97
C GLY A 53 0.03 16.64 9.77
N ALA A 54 0.46 15.53 9.13
CA ALA A 54 -0.36 14.34 8.97
C ALA A 54 0.16 13.18 9.82
N VAL A 55 -0.68 12.17 10.05
CA VAL A 55 -0.32 10.94 10.76
C VAL A 55 0.03 9.85 9.74
N PRO A 56 1.23 9.29 9.74
CA PRO A 56 1.58 8.16 8.88
C PRO A 56 0.96 6.87 9.41
N ALA A 57 0.56 5.99 8.50
CA ALA A 57 0.06 4.67 8.80
C ALA A 57 0.68 3.64 7.83
N THR A 58 1.86 3.15 8.15
CA THR A 58 2.46 2.05 7.39
C THR A 58 1.62 0.79 7.59
N ILE A 59 1.28 0.12 6.49
CA ILE A 59 0.34 -1.00 6.44
C ILE A 59 1.07 -2.29 6.10
N ALA A 60 0.80 -3.36 6.85
CA ALA A 60 1.32 -4.70 6.61
C ALA A 60 0.37 -5.76 7.17
N ILE A 61 0.71 -7.03 6.93
CA ILE A 61 0.11 -8.18 7.60
C ILE A 61 1.20 -8.80 8.46
N ILE A 62 0.98 -8.94 9.76
CA ILE A 62 1.94 -9.55 10.69
C ILE A 62 1.22 -10.61 11.53
N GLY A 63 1.69 -11.84 11.48
CA GLY A 63 1.06 -12.99 12.17
C GLY A 63 -0.41 -13.19 11.78
N GLY A 64 -0.76 -12.93 10.51
CA GLY A 64 -2.13 -12.98 10.02
C GLY A 64 -3.03 -11.82 10.47
N ARG A 65 -2.48 -10.79 11.14
CA ARG A 65 -3.19 -9.58 11.55
C ARG A 65 -2.99 -8.48 10.54
N LEU A 66 -4.08 -7.87 10.08
CA LEU A 66 -4.05 -6.68 9.23
C LEU A 66 -3.68 -5.48 10.10
N LYS A 67 -2.57 -4.84 9.81
CA LYS A 67 -2.04 -3.75 10.63
C LYS A 67 -2.18 -2.42 9.88
N ALA A 68 -2.72 -1.40 10.54
CA ALA A 68 -2.73 -0.02 10.06
C ALA A 68 -1.99 0.88 11.08
N GLY A 69 -0.79 1.29 10.73
CA GLY A 69 0.18 1.92 11.62
C GLY A 69 1.08 0.87 12.29
N LEU A 70 2.29 0.72 11.76
CA LEU A 70 3.32 -0.15 12.34
C LEU A 70 4.14 0.61 13.38
N THR A 71 4.68 -0.13 14.35
CA THR A 71 5.73 0.40 15.22
C THR A 71 7.09 0.39 14.50
N PRO A 72 8.08 1.19 14.96
CA PRO A 72 9.44 1.13 14.41
C PRO A 72 10.05 -0.28 14.47
N GLU A 73 9.73 -1.05 15.51
CA GLU A 73 10.19 -2.44 15.68
C GLU A 73 9.55 -3.38 14.65
N GLU A 74 8.26 -3.18 14.32
CA GLU A 74 7.56 -3.93 13.27
C GLU A 74 8.10 -3.58 11.87
N ILE A 75 8.44 -2.32 11.62
CA ILE A 75 9.10 -1.87 10.38
C ILE A 75 10.49 -2.51 10.25
N ASP A 76 11.28 -2.49 11.32
CA ASP A 76 12.61 -3.12 11.35
C ASP A 76 12.53 -4.65 11.16
N TYR A 77 11.54 -5.29 11.79
CA TYR A 77 11.25 -6.71 11.60
C TYR A 77 10.99 -7.06 10.13
N LEU A 78 10.08 -6.32 9.46
CA LEU A 78 9.77 -6.53 8.05
C LEU A 78 11.00 -6.26 7.16
N GLY A 79 11.78 -5.25 7.50
CA GLY A 79 12.99 -4.90 6.76
C GLY A 79 14.06 -5.99 6.83
N LYS A 80 14.27 -6.56 8.01
CA LYS A 80 15.20 -7.69 8.22
C LYS A 80 14.72 -8.97 7.57
N SER A 81 13.44 -9.25 7.65
CA SER A 81 12.82 -10.45 7.07
C SER A 81 12.87 -10.45 5.54
N GLY A 82 12.83 -9.26 4.91
CA GLY A 82 13.03 -9.11 3.48
C GLY A 82 12.14 -10.02 2.64
N HIS A 83 12.74 -10.71 1.68
CA HIS A 83 12.02 -11.61 0.77
C HIS A 83 11.38 -12.85 1.42
N ALA A 84 11.64 -13.13 2.69
CA ALA A 84 10.96 -14.19 3.44
C ALA A 84 9.48 -13.82 3.72
N VAL A 85 9.17 -12.52 3.75
CA VAL A 85 7.79 -12.03 3.87
C VAL A 85 7.08 -12.11 2.53
N THR A 86 5.87 -12.65 2.50
CA THR A 86 5.08 -12.77 1.27
C THR A 86 4.72 -11.39 0.72
N LYS A 87 4.98 -11.16 -0.58
CA LYS A 87 4.43 -9.99 -1.27
C LYS A 87 2.93 -10.19 -1.46
N ALA A 88 2.13 -9.49 -0.67
CA ALA A 88 0.71 -9.70 -0.55
C ALA A 88 -0.11 -8.83 -1.50
N SER A 89 -0.87 -9.45 -2.38
CA SER A 89 -1.92 -8.82 -3.18
C SER A 89 -3.31 -9.27 -2.68
N ARG A 90 -4.39 -8.85 -3.34
CA ARG A 90 -5.77 -9.16 -2.94
C ARG A 90 -6.00 -10.65 -2.68
N ARG A 91 -5.51 -11.51 -3.57
CA ARG A 91 -5.70 -12.97 -3.48
C ARG A 91 -4.98 -13.59 -2.28
N ASP A 92 -3.87 -12.99 -1.85
CA ASP A 92 -3.02 -13.54 -0.79
C ASP A 92 -3.55 -13.16 0.61
N LEU A 93 -4.31 -12.06 0.71
CA LEU A 93 -4.80 -11.52 1.97
C LEU A 93 -5.58 -12.56 2.81
N PRO A 94 -6.63 -13.24 2.30
CA PRO A 94 -7.37 -14.22 3.11
C PRO A 94 -6.51 -15.43 3.49
N ILE A 95 -5.58 -15.82 2.64
CA ILE A 95 -4.68 -16.95 2.88
C ILE A 95 -3.73 -16.62 4.04
N LEU A 96 -3.07 -15.45 4.00
CA LEU A 96 -2.15 -15.02 5.03
C LEU A 96 -2.84 -14.85 6.39
N VAL A 97 -4.06 -14.32 6.39
CA VAL A 97 -4.87 -14.20 7.61
C VAL A 97 -5.22 -15.58 8.18
N ALA A 98 -5.64 -16.53 7.34
CA ALA A 98 -6.02 -17.87 7.78
C ALA A 98 -4.83 -18.68 8.29
N GLU A 99 -3.65 -18.49 7.69
CA GLU A 99 -2.44 -19.23 8.04
C GLU A 99 -1.60 -18.55 9.12
N GLY A 100 -1.98 -17.35 9.57
CA GLY A 100 -1.22 -16.60 10.57
C GLY A 100 0.16 -16.14 10.07
N LYS A 101 0.29 -15.87 8.76
CA LYS A 101 1.56 -15.51 8.12
C LYS A 101 1.72 -14.01 7.91
N ASP A 102 2.97 -13.62 7.59
CA ASP A 102 3.34 -12.25 7.31
C ASP A 102 3.19 -11.90 5.84
N GLY A 103 2.81 -10.65 5.57
CA GLY A 103 2.65 -10.10 4.23
C GLY A 103 3.07 -8.64 4.15
N ALA A 104 3.95 -8.36 3.19
CA ALA A 104 4.26 -7.00 2.76
C ALA A 104 3.23 -6.57 1.72
N THR A 105 2.47 -5.51 2.02
CA THR A 105 1.31 -5.10 1.24
C THR A 105 1.70 -4.35 -0.02
N THR A 106 1.13 -4.77 -1.16
CA THR A 106 1.17 -4.03 -2.43
C THR A 106 0.18 -2.85 -2.39
N VAL A 107 0.14 -2.04 -3.44
CA VAL A 107 -0.87 -0.97 -3.60
C VAL A 107 -2.27 -1.50 -3.32
N THR A 108 -2.66 -2.59 -3.98
CA THR A 108 -3.95 -3.26 -3.79
C THR A 108 -4.26 -3.54 -2.32
N THR A 109 -3.41 -4.27 -1.64
CA THR A 109 -3.69 -4.72 -0.26
C THR A 109 -3.60 -3.56 0.73
N THR A 110 -2.72 -2.59 0.46
CA THR A 110 -2.64 -1.36 1.24
C THR A 110 -3.95 -0.57 1.16
N MET A 111 -4.52 -0.39 -0.04
CA MET A 111 -5.81 0.28 -0.22
C MET A 111 -6.94 -0.41 0.53
N ILE A 112 -7.02 -1.75 0.44
CA ILE A 112 -8.04 -2.54 1.14
C ILE A 112 -7.96 -2.31 2.65
N ILE A 113 -6.78 -2.43 3.25
CA ILE A 113 -6.59 -2.29 4.69
C ILE A 113 -6.77 -0.83 5.12
N ALA A 114 -6.28 0.14 4.34
CA ALA A 114 -6.49 1.56 4.59
C ALA A 114 -7.98 1.90 4.64
N HIS A 115 -8.76 1.43 3.66
CA HIS A 115 -10.21 1.62 3.63
C HIS A 115 -10.90 1.00 4.85
N MET A 116 -10.51 -0.22 5.23
CA MET A 116 -11.03 -0.88 6.44
C MET A 116 -10.73 -0.10 7.73
N ALA A 117 -9.59 0.63 7.76
CA ALA A 117 -9.18 1.46 8.88
C ALA A 117 -9.76 2.88 8.84
N GLY A 118 -10.54 3.23 7.80
CA GLY A 118 -11.10 4.58 7.62
C GLY A 118 -10.11 5.61 7.07
N ILE A 119 -8.97 5.18 6.55
CA ILE A 119 -7.95 6.05 5.96
C ILE A 119 -8.31 6.33 4.49
N GLN A 120 -8.31 7.60 4.10
CA GLN A 120 -8.76 8.05 2.78
C GLN A 120 -7.64 8.38 1.80
N VAL A 121 -6.40 8.51 2.28
CA VAL A 121 -5.24 8.89 1.46
C VAL A 121 -4.12 7.87 1.63
N PHE A 122 -3.54 7.46 0.52
CA PHE A 122 -2.39 6.56 0.45
C PHE A 122 -1.32 7.16 -0.45
N ALA A 123 -0.07 7.21 0.01
CA ALA A 123 1.06 7.67 -0.77
C ALA A 123 2.01 6.52 -1.11
N THR A 124 2.41 6.40 -2.39
CA THR A 124 3.35 5.38 -2.87
C THR A 124 4.27 5.92 -3.96
N GLY A 125 5.37 5.24 -4.21
CA GLY A 125 6.30 5.60 -5.29
C GLY A 125 5.72 5.32 -6.68
N GLY A 126 4.98 4.23 -6.85
CA GLY A 126 4.41 3.88 -8.14
C GLY A 126 3.44 2.72 -8.08
N ILE A 127 2.41 2.80 -8.92
CA ILE A 127 1.38 1.77 -9.05
C ILE A 127 1.75 0.70 -10.08
N GLY A 128 1.11 -0.46 -9.98
CA GLY A 128 1.06 -1.45 -11.05
C GLY A 128 0.19 -0.98 -12.22
N GLY A 129 0.21 -1.71 -13.31
CA GLY A 129 -0.53 -1.36 -14.52
C GLY A 129 -0.62 -2.52 -15.49
N VAL A 130 -0.87 -2.22 -16.76
CA VAL A 130 -0.90 -3.18 -17.86
C VAL A 130 0.54 -3.44 -18.31
N HIS A 131 0.97 -4.70 -18.31
CA HIS A 131 2.30 -5.06 -18.79
C HIS A 131 2.39 -5.01 -20.32
N ARG A 132 3.58 -4.69 -20.83
CA ARG A 132 3.83 -4.74 -22.29
C ARG A 132 3.59 -6.14 -22.80
N GLY A 133 2.82 -6.29 -23.88
CA GLY A 133 2.41 -7.59 -24.41
C GLY A 133 1.20 -8.21 -23.71
N ALA A 134 0.49 -7.46 -22.88
CA ALA A 134 -0.71 -7.95 -22.19
C ALA A 134 -1.81 -8.44 -23.15
N GLN A 135 -1.81 -7.99 -24.39
CA GLN A 135 -2.74 -8.49 -25.42
C GLN A 135 -2.62 -10.01 -25.66
N GLN A 136 -1.47 -10.59 -25.32
CA GLN A 136 -1.21 -12.04 -25.46
C GLN A 136 -1.17 -12.75 -24.11
N THR A 137 -0.77 -12.06 -23.04
CA THR A 137 -0.52 -12.67 -21.72
C THR A 137 -1.62 -12.39 -20.71
N PHE A 138 -2.44 -11.36 -20.93
CA PHE A 138 -3.37 -10.80 -19.95
C PHE A 138 -2.70 -10.40 -18.61
N ASP A 139 -1.39 -10.05 -18.65
CA ASP A 139 -0.66 -9.64 -17.46
C ASP A 139 -1.03 -8.20 -17.08
N ILE A 140 -2.03 -8.07 -16.23
CA ILE A 140 -2.59 -6.83 -15.73
C ILE A 140 -2.55 -6.85 -14.21
N SER A 141 -2.01 -5.79 -13.61
CA SER A 141 -1.90 -5.68 -12.16
C SER A 141 -3.27 -5.57 -11.48
N ALA A 142 -3.43 -6.29 -10.36
CA ALA A 142 -4.59 -6.17 -9.50
C ALA A 142 -4.75 -4.75 -8.91
N ASP A 143 -3.70 -3.93 -8.92
CA ASP A 143 -3.77 -2.55 -8.46
C ASP A 143 -4.82 -1.75 -9.22
N LEU A 144 -4.97 -2.00 -10.54
CA LEU A 144 -5.93 -1.29 -11.38
C LEU A 144 -7.38 -1.60 -10.99
N GLU A 145 -7.69 -2.83 -10.65
CA GLU A 145 -9.02 -3.21 -10.15
C GLU A 145 -9.31 -2.56 -8.78
N GLU A 146 -8.30 -2.47 -7.92
CA GLU A 146 -8.49 -1.85 -6.62
C GLU A 146 -8.67 -0.32 -6.71
N LEU A 147 -7.88 0.34 -7.57
CA LEU A 147 -8.02 1.76 -7.87
C LEU A 147 -9.42 2.12 -8.40
N ALA A 148 -10.08 1.16 -9.08
CA ALA A 148 -11.44 1.34 -9.60
C ALA A 148 -12.55 1.17 -8.54
N HIS A 149 -12.30 0.41 -7.47
CA HIS A 149 -13.38 -0.04 -6.57
C HIS A 149 -13.23 0.43 -5.12
N THR A 150 -12.02 0.71 -4.66
CA THR A 150 -11.76 1.08 -3.26
C THR A 150 -11.62 2.59 -3.12
N PRO A 151 -12.46 3.26 -2.32
CA PRO A 151 -12.49 4.71 -2.20
C PRO A 151 -11.34 5.23 -1.32
N VAL A 152 -10.11 5.06 -1.79
CA VAL A 152 -8.88 5.60 -1.20
C VAL A 152 -8.14 6.37 -2.30
N MET A 153 -7.84 7.63 -2.06
CA MET A 153 -7.05 8.46 -2.97
C MET A 153 -5.60 7.99 -2.94
N VAL A 154 -5.05 7.61 -4.09
CA VAL A 154 -3.65 7.20 -4.22
C VAL A 154 -2.83 8.32 -4.85
N VAL A 155 -1.86 8.83 -4.10
CA VAL A 155 -0.86 9.79 -4.58
C VAL A 155 0.40 9.04 -4.93
N CYS A 156 0.82 9.08 -6.19
CA CYS A 156 1.99 8.33 -6.67
C CYS A 156 2.74 9.09 -7.78
N ALA A 157 3.96 8.66 -8.07
CA ALA A 157 4.72 9.17 -9.22
C ALA A 157 4.23 8.60 -10.57
N GLY A 158 3.15 7.81 -10.57
CA GLY A 158 2.55 7.20 -11.75
C GLY A 158 2.74 5.69 -11.82
N ALA A 159 2.42 5.10 -12.97
CA ALA A 159 2.65 3.68 -13.21
C ALA A 159 4.16 3.41 -13.42
N LYS A 160 4.63 2.24 -12.99
CA LYS A 160 6.04 1.86 -13.12
C LYS A 160 6.49 1.86 -14.57
N SER A 161 7.71 2.34 -14.84
CA SER A 161 8.26 2.55 -16.21
C SER A 161 8.33 1.30 -17.10
N ILE A 162 8.31 0.11 -16.50
CA ILE A 162 8.28 -1.17 -17.22
C ILE A 162 6.95 -1.48 -17.87
N LEU A 163 5.89 -0.77 -17.48
CA LEU A 163 4.52 -0.99 -17.90
C LEU A 163 4.19 -0.28 -19.21
N ASP A 164 3.09 -0.65 -19.82
CA ASP A 164 2.48 0.07 -20.92
C ASP A 164 1.59 1.19 -20.34
N LEU A 165 2.09 2.42 -20.40
CA LEU A 165 1.41 3.57 -19.79
C LEU A 165 0.10 3.91 -20.49
N GLY A 166 0.07 3.80 -21.83
CA GLY A 166 -1.12 4.06 -22.62
C GLY A 166 -2.25 3.08 -22.28
N LEU A 167 -1.96 1.79 -22.33
CA LEU A 167 -2.94 0.75 -21.96
C LEU A 167 -3.34 0.82 -20.48
N THR A 168 -2.44 1.23 -19.60
CA THR A 168 -2.75 1.42 -18.17
C THR A 168 -3.77 2.54 -17.98
N LEU A 169 -3.58 3.67 -18.67
CA LEU A 169 -4.51 4.80 -18.63
C LEU A 169 -5.88 4.41 -19.18
N GLU A 170 -5.93 3.80 -20.38
CA GLU A 170 -7.16 3.31 -20.99
C GLU A 170 -7.93 2.33 -20.11
N TYR A 171 -7.21 1.43 -19.43
CA TYR A 171 -7.83 0.49 -18.50
C TYR A 171 -8.49 1.21 -17.32
N LEU A 172 -7.79 2.17 -16.71
CA LEU A 172 -8.33 2.97 -15.60
C LEU A 172 -9.52 3.82 -16.02
N GLU A 173 -9.47 4.45 -17.20
CA GLU A 173 -10.60 5.21 -17.75
C GLU A 173 -11.82 4.32 -18.00
N THR A 174 -11.62 3.12 -18.56
CA THR A 174 -12.69 2.13 -18.75
C THR A 174 -13.36 1.74 -17.43
N LYS A 175 -12.60 1.69 -16.34
CA LYS A 175 -13.10 1.38 -14.99
C LYS A 175 -13.68 2.60 -14.26
N LEU A 176 -13.77 3.76 -14.91
CA LEU A 176 -14.23 5.04 -14.34
C LEU A 176 -13.38 5.53 -13.15
N SER A 177 -12.12 5.12 -13.09
CA SER A 177 -11.18 5.63 -12.11
C SER A 177 -10.83 7.07 -12.43
N LEU A 178 -10.95 7.97 -11.44
CA LEU A 178 -10.56 9.36 -11.62
C LEU A 178 -9.06 9.51 -11.54
N ILE A 179 -8.46 9.99 -12.62
CA ILE A 179 -7.03 10.24 -12.71
C ILE A 179 -6.81 11.75 -12.81
N HIS A 180 -6.02 12.27 -11.88
CA HIS A 180 -5.55 13.64 -11.93
C HIS A 180 -4.03 13.66 -12.13
N ILE A 181 -3.60 14.22 -13.27
CA ILE A 181 -2.17 14.41 -13.55
C ILE A 181 -1.84 15.82 -13.12
N SER A 182 -1.01 15.96 -12.08
CA SER A 182 -0.47 17.25 -11.67
C SER A 182 0.72 17.60 -12.55
N GLU A 183 0.76 18.82 -13.03
CA GLU A 183 1.95 19.38 -13.68
C GLU A 183 3.11 19.45 -12.67
N PRO A 184 4.36 19.20 -13.11
CA PRO A 184 5.54 19.27 -12.25
C PRO A 184 5.84 20.70 -11.78
#